data_b61f938789627c18add03607b5a3e290
#
_entry.id   b61f938789627c18add03607b5a3e290
#
_cell.length_a   1.000
_cell.length_b   1.000
_cell.length_c   1.000
_cell.angle_alpha   90.00
_cell.angle_beta   90.00
_cell.angle_gamma   90.00
#
_symmetry.space_group_name_H-M   'P 1'
#
loop_
_entity.id
_entity.type
_entity.pdbx_description
1 polymer ?
#
loop_
_entity_poly.entity_id
_entity_poly.type
_entity_poly.pdbx_seq_one_letter_code
_entity_poly.pdbx_strand_id
1 'polypeptide(L)'
;MDKLELKILVGAGVAILFSVVSGFIMILVIALIIAGACIGFGGDEEVTADAGTRTVEVKKDGFVGKPNKIIYWNRKREFNDLNDTHLAAAQQIGIKPLASRKDIPKASRKLHLICANMGFWGPEPYVVDHLTHSTPYLVKDAADLLHEIGVNFQDSLRRKHISAHSIVVTSVLRTDADVKSLSKRNVNASSRSVHCYGTTFDISYKRFVKHDENAPDAREADLVAVLGEVLRDLKKNGRCYVKHEVKQACFHITARKR
;
A
#
# COMPACT_ATOMS: atom_id res chain seq x y z
N MET A 1 -23.06 -34.65 -46.14
CA MET A 1 -22.24 -33.83 -45.18
C MET A 1 -21.07 -33.32 -45.99
N ASP A 2 -20.98 -32.01 -46.13
CA ASP A 2 -19.98 -31.37 -46.99
C ASP A 2 -18.61 -31.43 -46.32
N LYS A 3 -17.53 -31.54 -47.09
CA LYS A 3 -16.16 -31.62 -46.56
C LYS A 3 -15.79 -30.43 -45.65
N LEU A 4 -16.52 -29.32 -45.80
CA LEU A 4 -16.35 -28.12 -44.98
C LEU A 4 -16.98 -28.32 -43.60
N GLU A 5 -18.15 -28.90 -43.49
CA GLU A 5 -18.81 -29.18 -42.21
C GLU A 5 -18.02 -30.19 -41.35
N LEU A 6 -17.41 -31.21 -41.98
CA LEU A 6 -16.59 -32.19 -41.30
C LEU A 6 -15.30 -31.54 -40.71
N LYS A 7 -14.70 -30.57 -41.44
CA LYS A 7 -13.53 -29.84 -40.94
C LYS A 7 -13.86 -28.94 -39.75
N ILE A 8 -15.04 -28.31 -39.75
CA ILE A 8 -15.50 -27.46 -38.63
C ILE A 8 -15.80 -28.34 -37.41
N LEU A 9 -16.41 -29.49 -37.55
CA LEU A 9 -16.72 -30.41 -36.46
C LEU A 9 -15.46 -31.00 -35.82
N VAL A 10 -14.47 -31.39 -36.64
CA VAL A 10 -13.19 -31.90 -36.15
C VAL A 10 -12.37 -30.78 -35.45
N GLY A 11 -12.38 -29.56 -36.01
CA GLY A 11 -11.71 -28.42 -35.40
C GLY A 11 -12.30 -28.03 -34.02
N ALA A 12 -13.62 -28.03 -33.90
CA ALA A 12 -14.31 -27.78 -32.65
C ALA A 12 -14.06 -28.88 -31.61
N GLY A 13 -14.06 -30.15 -32.03
CA GLY A 13 -13.75 -31.27 -31.15
C GLY A 13 -12.31 -31.23 -30.59
N VAL A 14 -11.34 -30.87 -31.43
CA VAL A 14 -9.95 -30.74 -31.01
C VAL A 14 -9.78 -29.56 -30.06
N ALA A 15 -10.44 -28.42 -30.31
CA ALA A 15 -10.37 -27.24 -29.39
C ALA A 15 -10.97 -27.54 -28.00
N ILE A 16 -12.08 -28.27 -27.95
CA ILE A 16 -12.71 -28.70 -26.68
C ILE A 16 -11.81 -29.69 -25.96
N LEU A 17 -11.19 -30.64 -26.67
CA LEU A 17 -10.27 -31.63 -26.07
C LEU A 17 -9.03 -30.94 -25.47
N PHE A 18 -8.45 -29.97 -26.19
CA PHE A 18 -7.32 -29.19 -25.65
C PHE A 18 -7.71 -28.37 -24.43
N SER A 19 -8.89 -27.77 -24.38
CA SER A 19 -9.37 -27.00 -23.22
C SER A 19 -9.57 -27.89 -22.00
N VAL A 20 -10.16 -29.08 -22.19
CA VAL A 20 -10.39 -30.04 -21.08
C VAL A 20 -9.08 -30.62 -20.57
N VAL A 21 -8.14 -30.99 -21.46
CA VAL A 21 -6.83 -31.52 -21.07
C VAL A 21 -6.00 -30.45 -20.34
N SER A 22 -6.02 -29.19 -20.80
CA SER A 22 -5.35 -28.08 -20.13
C SER A 22 -5.93 -27.82 -18.74
N GLY A 23 -7.25 -27.89 -18.58
CA GLY A 23 -7.93 -27.76 -17.29
C GLY A 23 -7.53 -28.89 -16.31
N PHE A 24 -7.48 -30.15 -16.79
CA PHE A 24 -7.06 -31.29 -15.97
C PHE A 24 -5.59 -31.20 -15.54
N ILE A 25 -4.68 -30.77 -16.43
CA ILE A 25 -3.26 -30.58 -16.12
C ILE A 25 -3.11 -29.50 -15.05
N MET A 26 -3.86 -28.40 -15.15
CA MET A 26 -3.83 -27.33 -14.14
C MET A 26 -4.33 -27.80 -12.77
N ILE A 27 -5.40 -28.60 -12.74
CA ILE A 27 -5.92 -29.17 -11.48
C ILE A 27 -4.90 -30.17 -10.88
N LEU A 28 -4.23 -30.96 -11.72
CA LEU A 28 -3.22 -31.92 -11.26
C LEU A 28 -1.97 -31.24 -10.71
N VAL A 29 -1.54 -30.14 -11.33
CA VAL A 29 -0.43 -29.31 -10.84
C VAL A 29 -0.79 -28.65 -9.50
N ILE A 30 -2.00 -28.12 -9.34
CA ILE A 30 -2.46 -27.58 -8.08
C ILE A 30 -2.56 -28.66 -7.00
N ALA A 31 -3.06 -29.84 -7.34
CA ALA A 31 -3.11 -30.98 -6.41
C ALA A 31 -1.70 -31.45 -5.97
N LEU A 32 -0.73 -31.47 -6.89
CA LEU A 32 0.65 -31.80 -6.58
C LEU A 32 1.34 -30.74 -5.71
N ILE A 33 1.02 -29.46 -5.90
CA ILE A 33 1.52 -28.38 -5.05
C ILE A 33 0.93 -28.49 -3.64
N ILE A 34 -0.37 -28.79 -3.53
CA ILE A 34 -1.03 -29.01 -2.23
C ILE A 34 -0.51 -30.27 -1.54
N ALA A 35 -0.29 -31.37 -2.29
CA ALA A 35 0.27 -32.61 -1.74
C ALA A 35 1.74 -32.43 -1.35
N GLY A 36 2.52 -31.67 -2.11
CA GLY A 36 3.91 -31.32 -1.77
C GLY A 36 4.03 -30.45 -0.51
N ALA A 37 3.04 -29.63 -0.24
CA ALA A 37 2.96 -28.86 1.00
C ALA A 37 2.55 -29.68 2.24
N CYS A 38 1.95 -30.87 2.03
CA CYS A 38 1.56 -31.79 3.10
C CYS A 38 2.59 -32.88 3.41
N ILE A 39 3.61 -33.06 2.55
CA ILE A 39 4.77 -33.92 2.84
C ILE A 39 5.81 -33.05 3.53
N GLY A 40 5.47 -32.64 4.77
CA GLY A 40 6.37 -31.91 5.62
C GLY A 40 7.54 -32.77 6.03
N PHE A 41 8.67 -32.16 6.10
CA PHE A 41 9.84 -32.66 6.80
C PHE A 41 9.45 -32.97 8.27
N GLY A 42 9.17 -34.23 8.52
CA GLY A 42 9.15 -34.79 9.84
C GLY A 42 10.58 -35.20 10.19
N GLY A 43 11.27 -34.34 10.87
CA GLY A 43 12.48 -34.67 11.60
C GLY A 43 12.13 -34.62 13.06
N ASP A 44 11.97 -35.81 13.67
CA ASP A 44 11.85 -35.95 15.11
C ASP A 44 13.18 -35.61 15.76
N GLU A 45 13.33 -34.37 16.22
CA GLU A 45 14.28 -34.03 17.28
C GLU A 45 13.50 -33.81 18.57
N GLU A 46 13.66 -34.76 19.48
CA GLU A 46 13.23 -34.72 20.85
C GLU A 46 13.99 -33.58 21.57
N VAL A 47 13.35 -32.42 21.70
CA VAL A 47 13.89 -31.29 22.47
C VAL A 47 13.31 -31.37 23.87
N THR A 48 14.13 -31.85 24.79
CA THR A 48 13.92 -31.75 26.25
C THR A 48 13.64 -30.29 26.64
N ALA A 49 12.51 -30.07 27.28
CA ALA A 49 12.07 -28.78 27.79
C ALA A 49 13.02 -28.31 28.92
N ASP A 50 13.81 -27.29 28.64
CA ASP A 50 14.38 -26.42 29.66
C ASP A 50 13.59 -25.10 29.66
N ALA A 51 12.95 -24.80 30.81
CA ALA A 51 12.09 -23.67 31.01
C ALA A 51 12.89 -22.36 31.19
N GLY A 52 13.52 -21.92 30.13
CA GLY A 52 14.11 -20.60 30.03
C GLY A 52 13.37 -19.82 28.94
N THR A 53 12.59 -18.83 29.32
CA THR A 53 11.91 -17.91 28.41
C THR A 53 12.91 -17.19 27.52
N ARG A 54 13.32 -17.82 26.42
CA ARG A 54 14.06 -17.17 25.32
C ARG A 54 13.05 -16.45 24.45
N THR A 55 12.87 -15.15 24.67
CA THR A 55 12.28 -14.27 23.69
C THR A 55 13.19 -14.24 22.47
N VAL A 56 12.80 -14.97 21.43
CA VAL A 56 13.44 -14.87 20.12
C VAL A 56 13.06 -13.50 19.56
N GLU A 57 13.96 -12.53 19.66
CA GLU A 57 13.86 -11.28 18.90
C GLU A 57 13.97 -11.61 17.41
N VAL A 58 12.83 -11.73 16.75
CA VAL A 58 12.78 -11.73 15.30
C VAL A 58 13.08 -10.30 14.85
N LYS A 59 14.34 -10.02 14.56
CA LYS A 59 14.75 -8.83 13.81
C LYS A 59 14.17 -8.94 12.41
N LYS A 60 12.94 -8.48 12.23
CA LYS A 60 12.40 -8.11 10.92
C LYS A 60 12.55 -6.61 10.79
N ASP A 61 13.48 -6.20 9.95
CA ASP A 61 13.58 -4.89 9.28
C ASP A 61 13.18 -3.67 10.11
N GLY A 62 13.96 -3.34 11.12
CA GLY A 62 14.03 -1.98 11.67
C GLY A 62 12.80 -1.42 12.40
N PHE A 63 11.71 -2.16 12.53
CA PHE A 63 10.52 -1.72 13.25
C PHE A 63 10.60 -2.08 14.74
N VAL A 64 10.92 -1.10 15.56
CA VAL A 64 10.99 -1.24 17.05
C VAL A 64 9.73 -0.67 17.69
N GLY A 65 8.55 -1.09 17.24
CA GLY A 65 7.31 -0.82 17.97
C GLY A 65 7.29 -1.63 19.26
N LYS A 66 6.93 -1.02 20.40
CA LYS A 66 6.70 -1.77 21.64
C LYS A 66 5.46 -2.65 21.44
N PRO A 67 5.54 -4.01 21.51
CA PRO A 67 4.47 -4.89 21.04
C PRO A 67 3.28 -4.67 21.90
N ASN A 68 2.83 -4.29 22.76
CA ASN A 68 1.57 -4.28 23.52
C ASN A 68 1.16 -2.91 24.08
N LYS A 69 1.75 -1.80 23.57
CA LYS A 69 1.42 -0.47 24.07
C LYS A 69 1.10 0.49 22.93
N ILE A 70 -0.08 1.09 22.98
CA ILE A 70 -0.43 2.21 22.09
C ILE A 70 0.15 3.49 22.68
N ILE A 71 0.90 4.24 21.86
CA ILE A 71 1.50 5.51 22.24
C ILE A 71 0.78 6.65 21.51
N TYR A 72 0.13 7.52 22.28
CA TYR A 72 -0.56 8.69 21.74
C TYR A 72 0.40 9.86 21.61
N TRP A 73 0.74 10.23 20.37
CA TRP A 73 1.68 11.29 20.06
C TRP A 73 0.99 12.65 19.93
N ASN A 74 1.71 13.71 20.27
CA ASN A 74 1.31 15.04 19.85
C ASN A 74 1.64 15.21 18.36
N ARG A 75 0.67 14.91 17.50
CA ARG A 75 0.84 14.90 16.04
C ARG A 75 1.34 16.21 15.45
N LYS A 76 0.89 17.35 15.99
CA LYS A 76 1.35 18.68 15.55
C LYS A 76 2.82 18.91 15.82
N ARG A 77 3.31 18.41 16.95
CA ARG A 77 4.73 18.53 17.31
C ARG A 77 5.59 17.52 16.56
N GLU A 78 5.11 16.31 16.37
CA GLU A 78 5.86 15.21 15.76
C GLU A 78 5.93 15.33 14.23
N PHE A 79 4.83 15.77 13.61
CA PHE A 79 4.66 15.85 12.15
C PHE A 79 4.47 17.30 11.71
N ASN A 80 5.55 18.07 11.70
CA ASN A 80 5.57 19.49 11.39
C ASN A 80 6.63 19.86 10.34
N ASP A 81 7.02 18.91 9.49
CA ASP A 81 8.01 19.17 8.44
C ASP A 81 7.55 20.33 7.53
N LEU A 82 8.50 21.17 7.15
CA LEU A 82 8.22 22.38 6.41
C LEU A 82 7.92 22.06 4.93
N ASN A 83 7.07 22.87 4.30
CA ASN A 83 6.72 22.71 2.89
C ASN A 83 7.95 22.75 1.96
N ASP A 84 8.93 23.57 2.26
CA ASP A 84 10.17 23.69 1.46
C ASP A 84 11.00 22.41 1.54
N THR A 85 11.00 21.73 2.71
CA THR A 85 11.66 20.43 2.88
C THR A 85 10.98 19.34 2.03
N HIS A 86 9.65 19.31 2.02
CA HIS A 86 8.88 18.43 1.16
C HIS A 86 9.15 18.71 -0.32
N LEU A 87 9.18 19.99 -0.71
CA LEU A 87 9.44 20.41 -2.09
C LEU A 87 10.84 20.00 -2.56
N ALA A 88 11.87 20.25 -1.74
CA ALA A 88 13.24 19.86 -2.06
C ALA A 88 13.37 18.34 -2.27
N ALA A 89 12.78 17.54 -1.41
CA ALA A 89 12.78 16.08 -1.55
C ALA A 89 12.02 15.65 -2.84
N ALA A 90 10.85 16.25 -3.08
CA ALA A 90 10.06 15.95 -4.26
C ALA A 90 10.80 16.27 -5.57
N GLN A 91 11.52 17.36 -5.63
CA GLN A 91 12.32 17.74 -6.78
C GLN A 91 13.52 16.82 -7.03
N GLN A 92 14.05 16.20 -5.97
CA GLN A 92 15.22 15.34 -6.05
C GLN A 92 14.93 13.99 -6.74
N ILE A 93 13.78 13.37 -6.46
CA ILE A 93 13.46 12.02 -6.92
C ILE A 93 12.21 11.95 -7.81
N GLY A 94 11.47 13.03 -7.92
CA GLY A 94 10.20 13.08 -8.64
C GLY A 94 10.33 13.24 -10.14
N ILE A 95 9.19 13.26 -10.80
CA ILE A 95 9.06 13.64 -12.20
C ILE A 95 8.99 15.18 -12.33
N LYS A 96 9.20 15.70 -13.53
CA LYS A 96 8.81 17.08 -13.84
C LYS A 96 7.28 17.20 -13.79
N PRO A 97 6.72 18.28 -13.21
CA PRO A 97 5.28 18.51 -13.20
C PRO A 97 4.66 18.37 -14.60
N LEU A 98 3.50 17.72 -14.66
CA LEU A 98 2.76 17.48 -15.89
C LEU A 98 1.67 18.54 -16.04
N ALA A 99 1.52 19.10 -17.25
CA ALA A 99 0.51 20.13 -17.51
C ALA A 99 -0.92 19.60 -17.32
N SER A 100 -1.18 18.35 -17.75
CA SER A 100 -2.51 17.73 -17.68
C SER A 100 -2.42 16.22 -17.53
N ARG A 101 -3.57 15.58 -17.19
CA ARG A 101 -3.68 14.11 -17.09
C ARG A 101 -3.38 13.39 -18.42
N LYS A 102 -3.55 14.07 -19.56
CA LYS A 102 -3.20 13.55 -20.90
C LYS A 102 -1.70 13.33 -21.08
N ASP A 103 -0.88 13.96 -20.23
CA ASP A 103 0.58 13.85 -20.28
C ASP A 103 1.13 12.68 -19.46
N ILE A 104 0.31 12.01 -18.64
CA ILE A 104 0.72 10.87 -17.81
C ILE A 104 1.40 9.76 -18.62
N PRO A 105 0.92 9.35 -19.82
CA PRO A 105 1.60 8.34 -20.63
C PRO A 105 3.04 8.69 -20.99
N LYS A 106 3.38 10.00 -21.12
CA LYS A 106 4.74 10.46 -21.40
C LYS A 106 5.71 10.19 -20.24
N ALA A 107 5.19 10.10 -19.01
CA ALA A 107 5.94 9.84 -17.80
C ALA A 107 5.79 8.38 -17.30
N SER A 108 5.13 7.50 -18.05
CA SER A 108 4.77 6.13 -17.65
C SER A 108 5.95 5.26 -17.21
N ARG A 109 7.15 5.49 -17.76
CA ARG A 109 8.37 4.75 -17.35
C ARG A 109 8.81 5.05 -15.91
N LYS A 110 8.38 6.17 -15.33
CA LYS A 110 8.75 6.61 -13.97
C LYS A 110 7.59 6.54 -12.99
N LEU A 111 6.37 6.38 -13.49
CA LEU A 111 5.15 6.37 -12.71
C LEU A 111 4.58 4.97 -12.59
N HIS A 112 4.26 4.57 -11.39
CA HIS A 112 3.62 3.31 -11.04
C HIS A 112 2.18 3.59 -10.66
N LEU A 113 1.25 2.84 -11.25
CA LEU A 113 -0.15 2.88 -10.86
C LEU A 113 -0.26 2.26 -9.46
N ILE A 114 -0.73 3.03 -8.50
CA ILE A 114 -1.13 2.52 -7.20
C ILE A 114 -2.61 2.15 -7.30
N CYS A 115 -2.90 0.88 -7.41
CA CYS A 115 -4.23 0.34 -7.20
C CYS A 115 -4.21 -0.42 -5.88
N ALA A 116 -5.36 -0.49 -5.22
CA ALA A 116 -5.58 -1.52 -4.25
C ALA A 116 -5.36 -2.83 -5.01
N ASN A 117 -4.21 -3.45 -4.84
CA ASN A 117 -4.01 -4.78 -5.35
C ASN A 117 -5.01 -5.63 -4.58
N MET A 118 -6.05 -6.08 -5.27
CA MET A 118 -6.90 -7.18 -4.83
C MET A 118 -5.97 -8.37 -4.61
N GLY A 119 -5.25 -8.33 -3.49
CA GLY A 119 -4.26 -9.33 -3.15
C GLY A 119 -4.96 -10.66 -2.96
N PHE A 120 -4.65 -11.60 -3.79
CA PHE A 120 -5.15 -12.98 -3.70
C PHE A 120 -4.78 -13.65 -2.35
N TRP A 121 -3.95 -13.01 -1.52
CA TRP A 121 -3.31 -13.61 -0.34
C TRP A 121 -3.31 -12.74 0.93
N GLY A 122 -4.31 -11.94 1.15
CA GLY A 122 -4.43 -11.22 2.44
C GLY A 122 -5.05 -9.84 2.32
N PRO A 123 -5.26 -9.20 3.47
CA PRO A 123 -5.86 -7.87 3.52
C PRO A 123 -4.95 -6.84 2.86
N GLU A 124 -5.56 -5.99 2.05
CA GLU A 124 -4.85 -4.92 1.34
C GLU A 124 -4.18 -3.94 2.31
N PRO A 125 -2.91 -3.55 2.09
CA PRO A 125 -2.21 -2.64 2.99
C PRO A 125 -2.80 -1.22 2.97
N TYR A 126 -3.39 -0.80 1.87
CA TYR A 126 -4.06 0.49 1.72
C TYR A 126 -5.19 0.44 0.70
N VAL A 127 -6.13 1.37 0.81
CA VAL A 127 -7.21 1.60 -0.14
C VAL A 127 -7.06 3.00 -0.71
N VAL A 128 -7.24 3.16 -2.02
CA VAL A 128 -7.24 4.47 -2.68
C VAL A 128 -8.68 4.96 -2.78
N ASP A 129 -8.93 6.14 -2.21
CA ASP A 129 -10.24 6.80 -2.25
C ASP A 129 -10.59 7.28 -3.67
N HIS A 130 -11.84 7.68 -3.89
CA HIS A 130 -12.25 8.31 -5.14
C HIS A 130 -11.50 9.64 -5.33
N LEU A 131 -10.57 9.66 -6.28
CA LEU A 131 -9.68 10.78 -6.55
C LEU A 131 -10.30 11.76 -7.54
N THR A 132 -10.77 12.92 -7.08
CA THR A 132 -11.34 13.98 -7.94
C THR A 132 -10.28 14.89 -8.54
N HIS A 133 -9.27 15.28 -7.75
CA HIS A 133 -8.24 16.25 -8.10
C HIS A 133 -6.82 15.70 -8.03
N SER A 134 -6.67 14.39 -8.18
CA SER A 134 -5.40 13.70 -8.32
C SER A 134 -5.59 12.41 -9.11
N THR A 135 -4.51 11.74 -9.47
CA THR A 135 -4.53 10.47 -10.22
C THR A 135 -3.67 9.44 -9.50
N PRO A 136 -4.03 8.14 -9.51
CA PRO A 136 -3.42 7.11 -8.67
C PRO A 136 -2.04 6.68 -9.16
N TYR A 137 -1.12 7.61 -9.32
CA TYR A 137 0.24 7.34 -9.77
C TYR A 137 1.26 7.90 -8.79
N LEU A 138 2.34 7.16 -8.57
CA LEU A 138 3.50 7.56 -7.79
C LEU A 138 4.80 7.13 -8.50
N VAL A 139 5.90 7.81 -8.23
CA VAL A 139 7.23 7.27 -8.56
C VAL A 139 7.52 6.05 -7.67
N LYS A 140 8.44 5.18 -8.10
CA LYS A 140 8.71 3.91 -7.44
C LYS A 140 8.99 4.07 -5.93
N ASP A 141 9.89 4.98 -5.56
CA ASP A 141 10.25 5.17 -4.14
C ASP A 141 9.04 5.55 -3.26
N ALA A 142 8.11 6.33 -3.81
CA ALA A 142 6.89 6.73 -3.10
C ALA A 142 5.84 5.63 -3.08
N ALA A 143 5.72 4.83 -4.14
CA ALA A 143 4.83 3.67 -4.17
C ALA A 143 5.31 2.58 -3.18
N ASP A 144 6.61 2.31 -3.15
CA ASP A 144 7.23 1.40 -2.18
C ASP A 144 7.02 1.86 -0.74
N LEU A 145 7.19 3.17 -0.48
CA LEU A 145 6.95 3.75 0.84
C LEU A 145 5.49 3.63 1.27
N LEU A 146 4.54 3.90 0.38
CA LEU A 146 3.11 3.75 0.68
C LEU A 146 2.77 2.30 1.07
N HIS A 147 3.30 1.34 0.31
CA HIS A 147 3.13 -0.08 0.62
C HIS A 147 3.75 -0.44 1.98
N GLU A 148 4.98 0.02 2.25
CA GLU A 148 5.70 -0.16 3.51
C GLU A 148 4.92 0.41 4.70
N ILE A 149 4.31 1.60 4.56
CA ILE A 149 3.45 2.20 5.60
C ILE A 149 2.26 1.29 5.89
N GLY A 150 1.56 0.82 4.86
CA GLY A 150 0.38 -0.01 5.01
C GLY A 150 0.67 -1.36 5.66
N VAL A 151 1.73 -2.05 5.23
CA VAL A 151 2.17 -3.33 5.81
C VAL A 151 2.58 -3.15 7.28
N ASN A 152 3.40 -2.15 7.58
CA ASN A 152 3.83 -1.86 8.94
C ASN A 152 2.66 -1.47 9.85
N PHE A 153 1.66 -0.78 9.30
CA PHE A 153 0.43 -0.45 10.04
C PHE A 153 -0.34 -1.71 10.42
N GLN A 154 -0.58 -2.62 9.49
CA GLN A 154 -1.28 -3.88 9.75
C GLN A 154 -0.50 -4.77 10.73
N ASP A 155 0.82 -4.88 10.56
CA ASP A 155 1.67 -5.62 11.49
C ASP A 155 1.61 -5.04 12.91
N SER A 156 1.57 -3.71 13.04
CA SER A 156 1.46 -3.03 14.32
C SER A 156 0.10 -3.24 14.98
N LEU A 157 -0.99 -3.21 14.19
CA LEU A 157 -2.34 -3.54 14.67
C LEU A 157 -2.39 -4.96 15.22
N ARG A 158 -1.87 -5.93 14.45
CA ARG A 158 -1.83 -7.34 14.86
C ARG A 158 -1.08 -7.55 16.17
N ARG A 159 0.10 -6.91 16.32
CA ARG A 159 0.91 -7.01 17.56
C ARG A 159 0.22 -6.37 18.78
N LYS A 160 -0.68 -5.42 18.54
CA LYS A 160 -1.44 -4.72 19.59
C LYS A 160 -2.83 -5.35 19.81
N HIS A 161 -3.12 -6.48 19.17
CA HIS A 161 -4.39 -7.16 19.23
C HIS A 161 -5.59 -6.29 18.81
N ILE A 162 -5.35 -5.39 17.86
CA ILE A 162 -6.39 -4.55 17.23
C ILE A 162 -6.80 -5.23 15.92
N SER A 163 -8.10 -5.19 15.61
CA SER A 163 -8.65 -5.70 14.35
C SER A 163 -7.96 -5.11 13.12
N ALA A 164 -7.84 -5.91 12.07
CA ALA A 164 -7.15 -5.53 10.85
C ALA A 164 -7.89 -4.41 10.11
N HIS A 165 -7.16 -3.37 9.74
CA HIS A 165 -7.64 -2.23 8.97
C HIS A 165 -6.62 -1.84 7.91
N SER A 166 -7.11 -1.28 6.78
CA SER A 166 -6.30 -0.60 5.78
C SER A 166 -6.32 0.90 6.00
N ILE A 167 -5.20 1.56 5.69
CA ILE A 167 -5.13 3.01 5.57
C ILE A 167 -5.82 3.49 4.29
N VAL A 168 -6.35 4.71 4.30
CA VAL A 168 -7.06 5.31 3.15
C VAL A 168 -6.23 6.44 2.55
N VAL A 169 -5.84 6.28 1.29
CA VAL A 169 -5.10 7.28 0.51
C VAL A 169 -6.09 8.24 -0.13
N THR A 170 -5.96 9.54 0.14
CA THR A 170 -6.93 10.56 -0.25
C THR A 170 -6.46 11.51 -1.35
N SER A 171 -5.15 11.57 -1.60
CA SER A 171 -4.56 12.36 -2.68
C SER A 171 -3.21 11.78 -3.09
N VAL A 172 -2.87 11.91 -4.36
CA VAL A 172 -1.65 11.37 -4.96
C VAL A 172 -1.09 12.35 -6.00
N LEU A 173 -0.68 11.87 -7.19
CA LEU A 173 -0.17 12.72 -8.27
C LEU A 173 -1.22 13.75 -8.71
N ARG A 174 -0.83 15.01 -8.75
CA ARG A 174 -1.60 16.11 -9.34
C ARG A 174 -0.90 16.64 -10.58
N THR A 175 -1.68 17.06 -11.56
CA THR A 175 -1.18 17.86 -12.69
C THR A 175 -1.38 19.35 -12.42
N ASP A 176 -0.74 20.21 -13.20
CA ASP A 176 -0.94 21.67 -13.08
C ASP A 176 -2.42 22.03 -13.27
N ALA A 177 -3.13 21.34 -14.16
CA ALA A 177 -4.56 21.51 -14.36
C ALA A 177 -5.38 21.13 -13.11
N ASP A 178 -5.01 20.04 -12.39
CA ASP A 178 -5.64 19.65 -11.14
C ASP A 178 -5.44 20.71 -10.05
N VAL A 179 -4.19 21.21 -9.92
CA VAL A 179 -3.86 22.27 -8.95
C VAL A 179 -4.63 23.56 -9.27
N LYS A 180 -4.70 23.95 -10.55
CA LYS A 180 -5.47 25.12 -10.98
C LYS A 180 -6.96 24.97 -10.70
N SER A 181 -7.51 23.77 -10.86
CA SER A 181 -8.92 23.47 -10.53
C SER A 181 -9.18 23.60 -9.03
N LEU A 182 -8.25 23.11 -8.19
CA LEU A 182 -8.32 23.23 -6.73
C LEU A 182 -8.23 24.69 -6.26
N SER A 183 -7.30 25.47 -6.84
CA SER A 183 -7.08 26.89 -6.44
C SER A 183 -8.29 27.78 -6.69
N LYS A 184 -9.13 27.45 -7.68
CA LYS A 184 -10.41 28.17 -7.91
C LYS A 184 -11.37 28.01 -6.74
N ARG A 185 -11.26 26.94 -5.95
CA ARG A 185 -12.08 26.65 -4.77
C ARG A 185 -11.40 26.98 -3.45
N ASN A 186 -10.07 27.12 -3.48
CA ASN A 186 -9.26 27.35 -2.29
C ASN A 186 -8.10 28.32 -2.62
N VAL A 187 -8.27 29.59 -2.27
CA VAL A 187 -7.30 30.68 -2.54
C VAL A 187 -5.92 30.42 -1.92
N ASN A 188 -5.81 29.54 -0.93
CA ASN A 188 -4.58 29.16 -0.26
C ASN A 188 -3.83 28.00 -0.93
N ALA A 189 -4.29 27.50 -2.09
CA ALA A 189 -3.58 26.45 -2.82
C ALA A 189 -2.29 27.02 -3.41
N SER A 190 -1.14 26.56 -2.94
CA SER A 190 0.17 26.91 -3.46
C SER A 190 0.25 26.59 -4.95
N SER A 191 0.77 27.52 -5.76
CA SER A 191 1.04 27.33 -7.19
C SER A 191 2.08 26.24 -7.48
N ARG A 192 2.79 25.74 -6.46
CA ARG A 192 3.80 24.69 -6.54
C ARG A 192 3.44 23.54 -5.59
N SER A 193 2.42 22.77 -5.94
CA SER A 193 2.05 21.60 -5.17
C SER A 193 3.12 20.51 -5.29
N VAL A 194 3.60 19.98 -4.16
CA VAL A 194 4.58 18.88 -4.12
C VAL A 194 4.00 17.58 -4.71
N HIS A 195 2.68 17.44 -4.75
CA HIS A 195 2.00 16.33 -5.42
C HIS A 195 2.27 16.27 -6.94
N CYS A 196 2.68 17.38 -7.55
CA CYS A 196 2.99 17.42 -8.99
C CYS A 196 4.24 16.60 -9.38
N TYR A 197 5.05 16.22 -8.42
CA TYR A 197 6.28 15.47 -8.64
C TYR A 197 6.08 13.92 -8.53
N GLY A 198 4.88 13.46 -8.14
CA GLY A 198 4.59 12.03 -7.98
C GLY A 198 5.29 11.35 -6.81
N THR A 199 5.83 12.12 -5.88
CA THR A 199 6.58 11.64 -4.71
C THR A 199 5.79 11.73 -3.41
N THR A 200 4.58 12.30 -3.49
CA THR A 200 3.81 12.74 -2.34
C THR A 200 2.40 12.20 -2.40
N PHE A 201 1.90 11.76 -1.24
CA PHE A 201 0.55 11.26 -1.07
C PHE A 201 0.00 11.66 0.30
N ASP A 202 -1.33 11.71 0.40
CA ASP A 202 -2.05 12.02 1.63
C ASP A 202 -2.77 10.77 2.14
N ILE A 203 -2.59 10.46 3.43
CA ILE A 203 -3.30 9.38 4.12
C ILE A 203 -4.26 10.00 5.14
N SER A 204 -5.54 9.62 5.07
CA SER A 204 -6.53 10.03 6.07
C SER A 204 -6.15 9.54 7.47
N TYR A 205 -6.33 10.38 8.49
CA TYR A 205 -6.31 9.93 9.88
C TYR A 205 -7.71 9.88 10.51
N LYS A 206 -8.76 10.01 9.68
CA LYS A 206 -10.17 9.92 10.07
C LYS A 206 -10.87 8.69 9.50
N ARG A 207 -10.31 8.09 8.46
CA ARG A 207 -10.93 6.98 7.74
C ARG A 207 -9.94 5.83 7.62
N PHE A 208 -10.43 4.65 8.00
CA PHE A 208 -9.75 3.37 7.86
C PHE A 208 -10.76 2.35 7.35
N VAL A 209 -10.33 1.36 6.62
CA VAL A 209 -11.21 0.30 6.12
C VAL A 209 -10.99 -0.95 6.96
N LYS A 210 -12.02 -1.37 7.69
CA LYS A 210 -12.04 -2.60 8.47
C LYS A 210 -12.13 -3.81 7.52
N HIS A 211 -11.37 -4.87 7.79
CA HIS A 211 -11.33 -6.04 6.89
C HIS A 211 -12.37 -7.10 7.21
N ASP A 212 -12.67 -7.27 8.46
CA ASP A 212 -13.67 -8.24 8.92
C ASP A 212 -14.73 -7.51 9.74
N GLU A 213 -15.93 -7.41 9.21
CA GLU A 213 -17.06 -6.74 9.86
C GLU A 213 -17.43 -7.38 11.21
N ASN A 214 -17.15 -8.68 11.38
CA ASN A 214 -17.41 -9.40 12.62
C ASN A 214 -16.31 -9.24 13.68
N ALA A 215 -15.14 -8.70 13.32
CA ALA A 215 -14.09 -8.44 14.29
C ALA A 215 -14.49 -7.32 15.25
N PRO A 216 -13.91 -7.23 16.46
CA PRO A 216 -14.15 -6.14 17.39
C PRO A 216 -13.84 -4.77 16.76
N ASP A 217 -14.64 -3.75 17.07
CA ASP A 217 -14.38 -2.39 16.60
C ASP A 217 -13.15 -1.81 17.27
N ALA A 218 -12.32 -1.17 16.46
CA ALA A 218 -11.17 -0.41 16.94
C ALA A 218 -11.56 1.07 17.16
N ARG A 219 -11.06 1.69 18.22
CA ARG A 219 -11.25 3.12 18.42
C ARG A 219 -10.45 3.90 17.38
N GLU A 220 -11.03 4.91 16.75
CA GLU A 220 -10.34 5.79 15.79
C GLU A 220 -9.01 6.32 16.37
N ALA A 221 -9.04 6.73 17.64
CA ALA A 221 -7.85 7.25 18.32
C ALA A 221 -6.69 6.23 18.37
N ASP A 222 -6.99 4.94 18.52
CA ASP A 222 -5.99 3.87 18.54
C ASP A 222 -5.40 3.65 17.15
N LEU A 223 -6.25 3.59 16.12
CA LEU A 223 -5.81 3.46 14.72
C LEU A 223 -4.90 4.62 14.32
N VAL A 224 -5.28 5.86 14.66
CA VAL A 224 -4.47 7.05 14.39
C VAL A 224 -3.16 7.03 15.16
N ALA A 225 -3.17 6.56 16.42
CA ALA A 225 -1.95 6.46 17.22
C ALA A 225 -0.97 5.43 16.64
N VAL A 226 -1.47 4.28 16.19
CA VAL A 226 -0.65 3.23 15.54
C VAL A 226 -0.11 3.71 14.20
N LEU A 227 -0.91 4.38 13.36
CA LEU A 227 -0.41 4.98 12.12
C LEU A 227 0.65 6.04 12.41
N GLY A 228 0.46 6.86 13.44
CA GLY A 228 1.45 7.85 13.87
C GLY A 228 2.76 7.21 14.33
N GLU A 229 2.71 6.06 15.01
CA GLU A 229 3.90 5.29 15.42
C GLU A 229 4.71 4.84 14.18
N VAL A 230 4.04 4.25 13.19
CA VAL A 230 4.65 3.82 11.93
C VAL A 230 5.30 4.99 11.18
N LEU A 231 4.57 6.08 11.02
CA LEU A 231 5.08 7.28 10.32
C LEU A 231 6.28 7.90 11.03
N ARG A 232 6.26 7.91 12.37
CA ARG A 232 7.37 8.42 13.17
C ARG A 232 8.63 7.58 12.99
N ASP A 233 8.50 6.26 12.98
CA ASP A 233 9.64 5.37 12.81
C ASP A 233 10.23 5.49 11.41
N LEU A 234 9.40 5.52 10.37
CA LEU A 234 9.83 5.74 8.99
C LEU A 234 10.49 7.12 8.81
N LYS A 235 9.93 8.17 9.43
CA LYS A 235 10.53 9.50 9.42
C LYS A 235 11.91 9.51 10.07
N LYS A 236 12.08 8.87 11.25
CA LYS A 236 13.36 8.74 11.95
C LYS A 236 14.39 7.98 11.12
N ASN A 237 13.95 6.96 10.40
CA ASN A 237 14.79 6.16 9.51
C ASN A 237 15.08 6.87 8.17
N GLY A 238 14.71 8.15 8.04
CA GLY A 238 15.00 8.95 6.87
C GLY A 238 14.21 8.56 5.62
N ARG A 239 13.09 7.80 5.76
CA ARG A 239 12.30 7.31 4.64
C ARG A 239 11.37 8.38 4.06
N CYS A 240 10.87 9.28 4.89
CA CYS A 240 9.90 10.29 4.50
C CYS A 240 9.99 11.57 5.32
N TYR A 241 9.37 12.61 4.78
CA TYR A 241 8.91 13.77 5.52
C TYR A 241 7.40 13.65 5.75
N VAL A 242 6.91 14.12 6.90
CA VAL A 242 5.51 14.00 7.28
C VAL A 242 5.01 15.30 7.88
N LYS A 243 3.86 15.79 7.38
CA LYS A 243 3.16 16.94 7.91
C LYS A 243 1.73 16.56 8.30
N HIS A 244 1.32 16.93 9.51
CA HIS A 244 -0.05 16.76 9.98
C HIS A 244 -0.94 17.92 9.50
N GLU A 245 -1.81 17.67 8.54
CA GLU A 245 -2.71 18.68 7.99
C GLU A 245 -4.10 18.61 8.61
N VAL A 246 -4.34 19.51 9.59
CA VAL A 246 -5.57 19.50 10.41
C VAL A 246 -6.81 19.78 9.58
N LYS A 247 -6.75 20.78 8.67
CA LYS A 247 -7.92 21.18 7.85
C LYS A 247 -8.34 20.10 6.85
N GLN A 248 -7.39 19.31 6.37
CA GLN A 248 -7.64 18.25 5.37
C GLN A 248 -7.80 16.87 6.02
N ALA A 249 -7.60 16.78 7.33
CA ALA A 249 -7.67 15.56 8.13
C ALA A 249 -6.79 14.44 7.59
N CYS A 250 -5.56 14.77 7.14
CA CYS A 250 -4.62 13.82 6.59
C CYS A 250 -3.19 14.01 7.11
N PHE A 251 -2.38 12.98 6.96
CA PHE A 251 -0.92 13.07 6.96
C PHE A 251 -0.46 13.28 5.52
N HIS A 252 0.23 14.39 5.28
CA HIS A 252 0.88 14.72 4.02
C HIS A 252 2.29 14.17 4.04
N ILE A 253 2.59 13.21 3.16
CA ILE A 253 3.80 12.39 3.21
C ILE A 253 4.56 12.51 1.89
N THR A 254 5.85 12.85 1.99
CA THR A 254 6.75 12.90 0.81
C THR A 254 7.89 11.91 1.01
N ALA A 255 8.07 11.02 0.03
CA ALA A 255 9.16 10.05 0.02
C ALA A 255 10.52 10.76 -0.09
N ARG A 256 11.54 10.18 0.56
CA ARG A 256 12.93 10.59 0.44
C ARG A 256 13.69 9.56 -0.39
N LYS A 257 14.78 10.01 -0.98
CA LYS A 257 15.72 9.14 -1.70
C LYS A 257 16.23 8.05 -0.75
N ARG A 258 16.18 6.80 -1.21
CA ARG A 258 16.83 5.67 -0.52
C ARG A 258 18.32 5.74 -0.61
#